data_9887d216e699fa7c344444f2732754a6
#
_entry.id   9887d216e699fa7c344444f2732754a6
#
_cell.length_a   1.000
_cell.length_b   1.000
_cell.length_c   1.000
_cell.angle_alpha   90.00
_cell.angle_beta   90.00
_cell.angle_gamma   90.00
#
_symmetry.space_group_name_H-M   'P 1'
#
loop_
_entity.id
_entity.type
_entity.pdbx_description
1 polymer ?
#
loop_
_entity_poly.entity_id
_entity_poly.type
_entity_poly.pdbx_seq_one_letter_code
_entity_poly.pdbx_strand_id
1 'polypeptide(L)'
;EGFNSRKGNLYTKFMCEKAFNYLESGILNKDYEKIVLGSLLSGLGFGNCSTTLGHALSYVFSNEGFSHGHALSFTTTVAHKFNNSKFYARFLKIVKKLDFKPVKLKMDLNDATDLILTDKKHIDNNPKLISSKDIILLLQKINCGNALN
;
A
#
# COMPACT_ATOMS: atom_id res chain seq x y z
N GLU A 1 3.55 -2.10 -4.29
CA GLU A 1 4.63 -1.32 -3.68
C GLU A 1 6.01 -1.84 -4.10
N GLY A 2 6.30 -3.14 -4.02
CA GLY A 2 7.62 -3.70 -4.37
C GLY A 2 8.14 -3.31 -5.76
N PHE A 3 7.25 -3.13 -6.75
CA PHE A 3 7.64 -2.63 -8.07
C PHE A 3 8.29 -1.24 -8.03
N ASN A 4 7.82 -0.37 -7.14
CA ASN A 4 8.28 1.03 -7.02
C ASN A 4 9.39 1.19 -5.97
N SER A 5 9.78 0.13 -5.25
CA SER A 5 10.74 0.22 -4.17
C SER A 5 12.14 0.60 -4.67
N ARG A 6 12.91 1.36 -3.89
CA ARG A 6 14.30 1.70 -4.20
C ARG A 6 15.21 0.47 -4.28
N LYS A 7 14.94 -0.54 -3.45
CA LYS A 7 15.66 -1.82 -3.45
C LYS A 7 15.24 -2.76 -4.57
N GLY A 8 14.26 -2.34 -5.39
CA GLY A 8 13.78 -3.13 -6.51
C GLY A 8 14.79 -3.24 -7.64
N ASN A 9 14.90 -4.43 -8.20
CA ASN A 9 15.68 -4.75 -9.38
C ASN A 9 14.79 -5.31 -10.51
N LEU A 10 15.37 -5.71 -11.64
CA LEU A 10 14.61 -6.23 -12.78
C LEU A 10 13.75 -7.44 -12.41
N TYR A 11 14.30 -8.37 -11.63
CA TYR A 11 13.59 -9.58 -11.17
C TYR A 11 12.38 -9.21 -10.30
N THR A 12 12.58 -8.39 -9.26
CA THR A 12 11.50 -8.01 -8.33
C THR A 12 10.42 -7.21 -9.03
N LYS A 13 10.80 -6.32 -9.96
CA LYS A 13 9.84 -5.56 -10.78
C LYS A 13 9.00 -6.48 -11.66
N PHE A 14 9.63 -7.45 -12.32
CA PHE A 14 8.92 -8.43 -13.13
C PHE A 14 7.94 -9.25 -12.30
N MET A 15 8.39 -9.77 -11.14
CA MET A 15 7.52 -10.55 -10.25
C MET A 15 6.35 -9.72 -9.71
N CYS A 16 6.59 -8.49 -9.24
CA CYS A 16 5.54 -7.61 -8.73
C CYS A 16 4.53 -7.21 -9.83
N GLU A 17 4.97 -6.99 -11.06
CA GLU A 17 4.07 -6.65 -12.16
C GLU A 17 3.20 -7.85 -12.56
N LYS A 18 3.78 -9.02 -12.67
CA LYS A 18 3.03 -10.27 -12.93
C LYS A 18 2.06 -10.57 -11.80
N ALA A 19 2.51 -10.44 -10.54
CA ALA A 19 1.65 -10.58 -9.36
C ALA A 19 0.44 -9.66 -9.44
N PHE A 20 0.64 -8.38 -9.74
CA PHE A 20 -0.45 -7.41 -9.86
C PHE A 20 -1.45 -7.83 -10.93
N ASN A 21 -1.00 -8.25 -12.10
CA ASN A 21 -1.88 -8.66 -13.21
C ASN A 21 -2.71 -9.90 -12.84
N TYR A 22 -2.09 -10.90 -12.18
CA TYR A 22 -2.81 -12.08 -11.71
C TYR A 22 -3.83 -11.73 -10.61
N LEU A 23 -3.42 -10.95 -9.61
CA LEU A 23 -4.32 -10.55 -8.51
C LEU A 23 -5.48 -9.70 -9.01
N GLU A 24 -5.23 -8.72 -9.89
CA GLU A 24 -6.29 -7.91 -10.47
C GLU A 24 -7.31 -8.79 -11.22
N SER A 25 -6.83 -9.64 -12.13
CA SER A 25 -7.70 -10.55 -12.89
C SER A 25 -8.45 -11.51 -11.96
N GLY A 26 -7.74 -12.09 -10.98
CA GLY A 26 -8.31 -13.03 -10.03
C GLY A 26 -9.41 -12.42 -9.16
N ILE A 27 -9.17 -11.23 -8.61
CA ILE A 27 -10.14 -10.53 -7.77
C ILE A 27 -11.36 -10.07 -8.59
N LEU A 28 -11.13 -9.50 -9.78
CA LEU A 28 -12.21 -8.99 -10.61
C LEU A 28 -13.12 -10.09 -11.15
N ASN A 29 -12.57 -11.27 -11.44
CA ASN A 29 -13.28 -12.40 -12.05
C ASN A 29 -13.59 -13.55 -11.05
N LYS A 30 -13.21 -13.39 -9.75
CA LYS A 30 -13.34 -14.44 -8.72
C LYS A 30 -12.59 -15.73 -9.07
N ASP A 31 -11.43 -15.59 -9.74
CA ASP A 31 -10.56 -16.70 -10.14
C ASP A 31 -9.53 -16.96 -9.04
N TYR A 32 -9.80 -17.96 -8.23
CA TYR A 32 -8.99 -18.28 -7.05
C TYR A 32 -7.58 -18.78 -7.41
N GLU A 33 -7.41 -19.49 -8.51
CA GLU A 33 -6.10 -19.96 -8.96
C GLU A 33 -5.19 -18.76 -9.28
N LYS A 34 -5.73 -17.75 -9.96
CA LYS A 34 -4.99 -16.51 -10.21
C LYS A 34 -4.68 -15.74 -8.92
N ILE A 35 -5.58 -15.75 -7.95
CA ILE A 35 -5.31 -15.12 -6.64
C ILE A 35 -4.15 -15.82 -5.94
N VAL A 36 -4.14 -17.14 -5.90
CA VAL A 36 -3.07 -17.94 -5.26
C VAL A 36 -1.74 -17.69 -5.98
N LEU A 37 -1.72 -17.79 -7.31
CA LEU A 37 -0.50 -17.56 -8.09
C LEU A 37 0.00 -16.12 -7.96
N GLY A 38 -0.89 -15.15 -8.02
CA GLY A 38 -0.57 -13.74 -7.80
C GLY A 38 0.00 -13.46 -6.42
N SER A 39 -0.54 -14.11 -5.37
CA SER A 39 -0.04 -14.01 -4.01
C SER A 39 1.38 -14.60 -3.89
N LEU A 40 1.63 -15.76 -4.47
CA LEU A 40 2.97 -16.38 -4.53
C LEU A 40 3.98 -15.44 -5.21
N LEU A 41 3.66 -14.96 -6.40
CA LEU A 41 4.53 -14.03 -7.14
C LEU A 41 4.77 -12.72 -6.39
N SER A 42 3.76 -12.23 -5.68
CA SER A 42 3.86 -11.06 -4.81
C SER A 42 4.91 -11.29 -3.71
N GLY A 43 4.83 -12.43 -3.02
CA GLY A 43 5.80 -12.82 -1.99
C GLY A 43 7.22 -12.92 -2.53
N LEU A 44 7.42 -13.54 -3.71
CA LEU A 44 8.72 -13.62 -4.39
C LEU A 44 9.24 -12.23 -4.79
N GLY A 45 8.36 -11.32 -5.19
CA GLY A 45 8.73 -9.95 -5.57
C GLY A 45 9.13 -9.12 -4.35
N PHE A 46 8.16 -8.79 -3.46
CA PHE A 46 8.44 -7.88 -2.34
C PHE A 46 9.31 -8.50 -1.24
N GLY A 47 9.34 -9.82 -1.11
CA GLY A 47 10.25 -10.51 -0.20
C GLY A 47 11.73 -10.21 -0.48
N ASN A 48 12.06 -9.92 -1.74
CA ASN A 48 13.42 -9.58 -2.18
C ASN A 48 13.72 -8.08 -2.30
N CYS A 49 12.71 -7.20 -2.14
CA CYS A 49 12.92 -5.74 -2.24
C CYS A 49 12.19 -4.93 -1.17
N SER A 50 11.45 -5.60 -0.28
CA SER A 50 10.58 -5.00 0.72
C SER A 50 9.44 -4.15 0.13
N THR A 51 8.55 -3.69 0.99
CA THR A 51 7.46 -2.76 0.69
C THR A 51 7.86 -1.32 1.03
N THR A 52 6.96 -0.37 0.89
CA THR A 52 7.25 1.06 0.99
C THR A 52 6.24 1.81 1.87
N LEU A 53 5.98 3.06 1.56
CA LEU A 53 5.13 3.98 2.31
C LEU A 53 3.75 3.44 2.71
N GLY A 54 3.07 2.70 1.85
CA GLY A 54 1.74 2.17 2.17
C GLY A 54 1.77 1.22 3.36
N HIS A 55 2.82 0.40 3.50
CA HIS A 55 3.02 -0.45 4.66
C HIS A 55 3.38 0.36 5.90
N ALA A 56 4.30 1.33 5.79
CA ALA A 56 4.63 2.20 6.92
C ALA A 56 3.38 2.89 7.49
N LEU A 57 2.53 3.42 6.62
CA LEU A 57 1.26 4.04 7.02
C LEU A 57 0.26 3.03 7.63
N SER A 58 0.29 1.76 7.20
CA SER A 58 -0.72 0.79 7.62
C SER A 58 -0.58 0.34 9.08
N TYR A 59 0.62 0.38 9.63
CA TYR A 59 0.87 -0.13 10.97
C TYR A 59 0.13 0.63 12.06
N VAL A 60 0.00 1.96 11.96
CA VAL A 60 -0.74 2.74 12.95
C VAL A 60 -2.23 2.36 12.98
N PHE A 61 -2.82 2.04 11.84
CA PHE A 61 -4.19 1.53 11.77
C PHE A 61 -4.29 0.09 12.30
N SER A 62 -3.32 -0.76 11.99
CA SER A 62 -3.28 -2.14 12.49
C SER A 62 -3.12 -2.18 14.01
N ASN A 63 -2.37 -1.26 14.60
CA ASN A 63 -2.24 -1.11 16.05
C ASN A 63 -3.56 -0.72 16.72
N GLU A 64 -4.48 -0.08 15.99
CA GLU A 64 -5.84 0.22 16.47
C GLU A 64 -6.87 -0.88 16.17
N GLY A 65 -6.43 -2.04 15.68
CA GLY A 65 -7.26 -3.23 15.49
C GLY A 65 -7.83 -3.41 14.09
N PHE A 66 -7.48 -2.57 13.11
CA PHE A 66 -7.84 -2.85 11.73
C PHE A 66 -7.03 -4.03 11.20
N SER A 67 -7.65 -4.93 10.44
CA SER A 67 -6.89 -5.98 9.77
C SER A 67 -5.90 -5.38 8.77
N HIS A 68 -4.72 -5.96 8.65
CA HIS A 68 -3.62 -5.43 7.85
C HIS A 68 -4.03 -5.18 6.38
N GLY A 69 -4.70 -6.14 5.75
CA GLY A 69 -5.18 -5.99 4.37
C GLY A 69 -6.22 -4.88 4.20
N HIS A 70 -7.09 -4.69 5.21
CA HIS A 70 -8.07 -3.61 5.21
C HIS A 70 -7.37 -2.23 5.30
N ALA A 71 -6.44 -2.06 6.25
CA ALA A 71 -5.66 -0.84 6.36
C ALA A 71 -4.87 -0.55 5.06
N LEU A 72 -4.21 -1.57 4.49
CA LEU A 72 -3.46 -1.46 3.24
C LEU A 72 -4.31 -1.01 2.05
N SER A 73 -5.60 -1.34 2.01
CA SER A 73 -6.47 -0.89 0.92
C SER A 73 -6.50 0.63 0.80
N PHE A 74 -6.49 1.35 1.91
CA PHE A 74 -6.49 2.82 1.94
C PHE A 74 -5.08 3.40 1.91
N THR A 75 -4.17 2.88 2.74
CA THR A 75 -2.82 3.42 2.85
C THR A 75 -2.00 3.20 1.58
N THR A 76 -2.12 2.04 0.93
CA THR A 76 -1.46 1.79 -0.35
C THR A 76 -2.07 2.61 -1.48
N THR A 77 -3.37 2.91 -1.43
CA THR A 77 -4.00 3.79 -2.43
C THR A 77 -3.39 5.19 -2.38
N VAL A 78 -3.31 5.82 -1.20
CA VAL A 78 -2.70 7.15 -1.07
C VAL A 78 -1.20 7.12 -1.36
N ALA A 79 -0.49 6.06 -0.98
CA ALA A 79 0.93 5.88 -1.29
C ALA A 79 1.20 5.74 -2.79
N HIS A 80 0.36 5.01 -3.53
CA HIS A 80 0.46 4.91 -4.99
C HIS A 80 0.22 6.26 -5.67
N LYS A 81 -0.78 7.02 -5.19
CA LYS A 81 -1.04 8.39 -5.69
C LYS A 81 0.15 9.31 -5.43
N PHE A 82 0.68 9.32 -4.21
CA PHE A 82 1.85 10.11 -3.82
C PHE A 82 3.08 9.78 -4.67
N ASN A 83 3.33 8.50 -4.89
CA ASN A 83 4.49 7.99 -5.65
C ASN A 83 4.33 8.10 -7.19
N ASN A 84 3.20 8.58 -7.71
CA ASN A 84 2.87 8.56 -9.14
C ASN A 84 3.01 7.16 -9.76
N SER A 85 2.54 6.14 -9.04
CA SER A 85 2.66 4.74 -9.48
C SER A 85 1.79 4.47 -10.71
N LYS A 86 2.34 3.77 -11.70
CA LYS A 86 1.57 3.31 -12.88
C LYS A 86 0.38 2.40 -12.52
N PHE A 87 0.40 1.81 -11.32
CA PHE A 87 -0.67 0.93 -10.85
C PHE A 87 -1.79 1.67 -10.12
N TYR A 88 -1.66 2.97 -9.85
CA TYR A 88 -2.61 3.71 -9.01
C TYR A 88 -4.06 3.56 -9.47
N ALA A 89 -4.35 3.88 -10.73
CA ALA A 89 -5.73 3.86 -11.23
C ALA A 89 -6.36 2.45 -11.19
N ARG A 90 -5.56 1.43 -11.55
CA ARG A 90 -6.00 0.02 -11.53
C ARG A 90 -6.22 -0.47 -10.10
N PHE A 91 -5.31 -0.15 -9.18
CA PHE A 91 -5.44 -0.50 -7.76
C PHE A 91 -6.66 0.16 -7.13
N LEU A 92 -6.86 1.46 -7.37
CA LEU A 92 -8.02 2.20 -6.90
C LEU A 92 -9.34 1.55 -7.37
N LYS A 93 -9.41 1.10 -8.64
CA LYS A 93 -10.59 0.40 -9.17
C LYS A 93 -10.88 -0.89 -8.39
N ILE A 94 -9.85 -1.66 -8.05
CA ILE A 94 -9.99 -2.89 -7.25
C ILE A 94 -10.53 -2.55 -5.85
N VAL A 95 -9.90 -1.59 -5.17
CA VAL A 95 -10.29 -1.20 -3.81
C VAL A 95 -11.73 -0.69 -3.78
N LYS A 96 -12.14 0.14 -4.74
CA LYS A 96 -13.53 0.59 -4.87
C LYS A 96 -14.52 -0.57 -5.09
N LYS A 97 -14.13 -1.58 -5.87
CA LYS A 97 -14.98 -2.77 -6.11
C LYS A 97 -15.13 -3.64 -4.86
N LEU A 98 -14.10 -3.71 -4.02
CA LEU A 98 -14.12 -4.48 -2.77
C LEU A 98 -14.95 -3.82 -1.66
N ASP A 99 -15.27 -2.53 -1.81
CA ASP A 99 -16.18 -1.75 -0.96
C ASP A 99 -15.89 -1.86 0.54
N PHE A 100 -14.60 -1.77 0.90
CA PHE A 100 -14.20 -1.77 2.31
C PHE A 100 -14.73 -0.53 3.03
N LYS A 101 -15.18 -0.71 4.28
CA LYS A 101 -15.54 0.42 5.15
C LYS A 101 -14.32 1.32 5.36
N PRO A 102 -14.49 2.66 5.30
CA PRO A 102 -13.39 3.58 5.57
C PRO A 102 -12.72 3.31 6.92
N VAL A 103 -11.40 3.41 6.96
CA VAL A 103 -10.63 3.36 8.19
C VAL A 103 -10.46 4.77 8.75
N LYS A 104 -10.46 4.89 10.07
CA LYS A 104 -10.23 6.16 10.75
C LYS A 104 -9.31 5.94 11.95
N LEU A 105 -8.21 6.67 11.98
CA LEU A 105 -7.25 6.64 13.08
C LEU A 105 -7.79 7.45 14.25
N LYS A 106 -7.68 6.92 15.46
CA LYS A 106 -8.05 7.60 16.73
C LYS A 106 -6.86 8.35 17.32
N MET A 107 -5.65 7.81 17.13
CA MET A 107 -4.40 8.42 17.56
C MET A 107 -4.23 9.82 16.97
N ASP A 108 -3.59 10.73 17.71
CA ASP A 108 -3.20 12.04 17.17
C ASP A 108 -2.31 11.89 15.94
N LEU A 109 -2.48 12.76 14.96
CA LEU A 109 -1.78 12.63 13.68
C LEU A 109 -0.27 12.93 13.79
N ASN A 110 0.15 13.76 14.74
CA ASN A 110 1.57 14.02 14.97
C ASN A 110 2.22 12.79 15.61
N ASP A 111 1.58 12.21 16.64
CA ASP A 111 2.06 10.99 17.29
C ASP A 111 2.13 9.83 16.29
N ALA A 112 1.10 9.67 15.45
CA ALA A 112 1.09 8.69 14.38
C ALA A 112 2.23 8.92 13.37
N THR A 113 2.49 10.18 13.02
CA THR A 113 3.56 10.56 12.09
C THR A 113 4.92 10.24 12.65
N ASP A 114 5.17 10.56 13.91
CA ASP A 114 6.43 10.26 14.59
C ASP A 114 6.68 8.75 14.62
N LEU A 115 5.64 7.98 14.96
CA LEU A 115 5.72 6.50 14.94
C LEU A 115 6.03 5.97 13.53
N ILE A 116 5.35 6.47 12.49
CA ILE A 116 5.60 6.06 11.10
C ILE A 116 7.04 6.38 10.67
N LEU A 117 7.59 7.52 11.07
CA LEU A 117 8.96 7.92 10.74
C LEU A 117 10.04 7.05 11.40
N THR A 118 9.69 6.28 12.44
CA THR A 118 10.60 5.28 13.02
C THR A 118 10.78 4.07 12.11
N ASP A 119 9.84 3.80 11.21
CA ASP A 119 9.89 2.67 10.27
C ASP A 119 10.81 2.96 9.07
N LYS A 120 12.09 3.12 9.36
CA LYS A 120 13.13 3.39 8.36
C LYS A 120 13.16 2.36 7.23
N LYS A 121 12.83 1.10 7.52
CA LYS A 121 12.82 0.02 6.52
C LYS A 121 11.94 0.34 5.32
N HIS A 122 10.74 0.88 5.56
CA HIS A 122 9.75 1.16 4.52
C HIS A 122 9.85 2.60 4.00
N ILE A 123 10.14 3.55 4.89
CA ILE A 123 10.27 4.98 4.54
C ILE A 123 11.49 5.20 3.63
N ASP A 124 12.66 4.68 3.98
CA ASP A 124 13.89 4.84 3.19
C ASP A 124 13.83 4.06 1.87
N ASN A 125 12.98 3.04 1.80
CA ASN A 125 12.74 2.25 0.58
C ASN A 125 11.71 2.89 -0.37
N ASN A 126 11.03 3.95 0.07
CA ASN A 126 10.04 4.63 -0.77
C ASN A 126 10.72 5.35 -1.95
N PRO A 127 10.15 5.31 -3.19
CA PRO A 127 10.80 5.91 -4.36
C PRO A 127 10.94 7.44 -4.26
N LYS A 128 10.02 8.11 -3.59
CA LYS A 128 10.09 9.56 -3.30
C LYS A 128 10.47 9.78 -1.85
N LEU A 129 11.25 10.84 -1.60
CA LEU A 129 11.44 11.34 -0.25
C LEU A 129 10.10 11.75 0.33
N ILE A 130 9.93 11.52 1.62
CA ILE A 130 8.70 11.86 2.34
C ILE A 130 9.04 12.66 3.58
N SER A 131 8.31 13.74 3.80
CA SER A 131 8.41 14.58 4.99
C SER A 131 7.29 14.27 6.00
N SER A 132 7.46 14.72 7.24
CA SER A 132 6.39 14.67 8.26
C SER A 132 5.09 15.32 7.77
N LYS A 133 5.20 16.46 7.06
CA LYS A 133 4.04 17.14 6.46
C LYS A 133 3.30 16.27 5.45
N ASP A 134 4.03 15.54 4.61
CA ASP A 134 3.43 14.63 3.64
C ASP A 134 2.65 13.52 4.34
N ILE A 135 3.24 12.91 5.40
CA ILE A 135 2.59 11.85 6.17
C ILE A 135 1.29 12.38 6.79
N ILE A 136 1.31 13.53 7.45
CA ILE A 136 0.13 14.17 8.05
C ILE A 136 -0.96 14.36 6.99
N LEU A 137 -0.63 14.90 5.82
CA LEU A 137 -1.59 15.09 4.74
C LEU A 137 -2.19 13.78 4.22
N LEU A 138 -1.39 12.72 4.13
CA LEU A 138 -1.87 11.40 3.71
C LEU A 138 -2.81 10.79 4.76
N LEU A 139 -2.45 10.87 6.04
CA LEU A 139 -3.31 10.41 7.14
C LEU A 139 -4.61 11.21 7.21
N GLN A 140 -4.59 12.53 7.03
CA GLN A 140 -5.79 13.37 6.94
C GLN A 140 -6.71 12.93 5.81
N LYS A 141 -6.17 12.65 4.62
CA LYS A 141 -6.97 12.14 3.48
C LYS A 141 -7.67 10.83 3.81
N ILE A 142 -6.99 9.92 4.51
CA ILE A 142 -7.58 8.65 4.92
C ILE A 142 -8.68 8.90 5.95
N ASN A 143 -8.41 9.67 7.00
CA ASN A 143 -9.35 9.96 8.09
C ASN A 143 -10.61 10.71 7.65
N CYS A 144 -10.51 11.57 6.63
CA CYS A 144 -11.65 12.29 6.04
C CYS A 144 -12.42 11.46 5.00
N GLY A 145 -12.08 10.19 4.80
CA GLY A 145 -12.72 9.35 3.79
C GLY A 145 -12.34 9.68 2.34
N ASN A 146 -11.32 10.53 2.12
CA ASN A 146 -10.90 11.02 0.81
C ASN A 146 -9.76 10.20 0.17
N ALA A 147 -9.41 9.06 0.77
CA ALA A 147 -8.34 8.21 0.25
C ALA A 147 -8.62 7.63 -1.14
N LEU A 148 -9.89 7.44 -1.47
CA LEU A 148 -10.37 6.84 -2.72
C LEU A 148 -10.90 7.86 -3.75
N ASN A 149 -10.64 9.15 -3.53
CA ASN A 149 -11.05 10.26 -4.41
C ASN A 149 -9.88 10.78 -5.27
#